data_c85da2cd73cf4a8906fb4a8dd2617176
#
_entry.id   c85da2cd73cf4a8906fb4a8dd2617176
#
_cell.length_a   1.000
_cell.length_b   1.000
_cell.length_c   1.000
_cell.angle_alpha   90.00
_cell.angle_beta   90.00
_cell.angle_gamma   90.00
#
_symmetry.space_group_name_H-M   'P 1'
#
loop_
_entity.id
_entity.type
_entity.pdbx_description
1 polymer ?
#
loop_
_entity_poly.entity_id
_entity_poly.type
_entity_poly.pdbx_seq_one_letter_code
_entity_poly.pdbx_strand_id
1 'polypeptide(L)'
;LKTGHEKAVLGLSGGIDSALVASIAVSALGKNNVYGISLPSKFSSSHSLNDAKQLATNLGIEYQVIKIHSIIESFATTLKPSFQNQNSDIAEENIQSRVRGNLLMALANKFGWLVLSTGNKTELALGYCTLYGDMIGALSVIADLSKNDVYAVSKWINKHNQNCIPINSLLKPPSAELAPNQVDPFDYSIISPLVDDIIEKQKPFSVLINEGFEESLVRDIYKKIKLNEYKRKQAPPSLRVSSKAFGIGRRLPIVNNFNG
;
A
#
# COMPACT_ATOMS: atom_id res chain seq x y z
N LEU A 1 8.19 3.78 -23.58
CA LEU A 1 8.32 4.30 -22.22
C LEU A 1 9.71 4.92 -22.02
N LYS A 2 9.79 6.06 -21.31
CA LYS A 2 11.08 6.76 -21.06
C LYS A 2 12.13 5.89 -20.34
N THR A 3 11.67 4.93 -19.53
CA THR A 3 12.53 4.03 -18.76
C THR A 3 12.96 2.77 -19.49
N GLY A 4 12.41 2.50 -20.69
CA GLY A 4 12.69 1.30 -21.48
C GLY A 4 12.02 0.01 -20.93
N HIS A 5 11.27 0.08 -19.83
CA HIS A 5 10.55 -1.08 -19.30
C HIS A 5 9.19 -1.25 -19.98
N GLU A 6 8.90 -2.44 -20.46
CA GLU A 6 7.62 -2.79 -21.08
C GLU A 6 6.74 -3.65 -20.17
N LYS A 7 7.33 -4.28 -19.17
CA LYS A 7 6.68 -5.23 -18.26
C LYS A 7 6.73 -4.75 -16.80
N ALA A 8 5.71 -5.13 -16.05
CA ALA A 8 5.60 -4.77 -14.65
C ALA A 8 5.32 -5.99 -13.76
N VAL A 9 5.79 -5.93 -12.51
CA VAL A 9 5.53 -6.90 -11.46
C VAL A 9 4.98 -6.19 -10.23
N LEU A 10 4.04 -6.85 -9.54
CA LEU A 10 3.50 -6.37 -8.27
C LEU A 10 3.15 -7.51 -7.32
N GLY A 11 3.14 -7.20 -6.04
CA GLY A 11 2.65 -8.10 -5.01
C GLY A 11 1.12 -8.19 -5.04
N LEU A 12 0.57 -9.39 -5.13
CA LEU A 12 -0.87 -9.66 -5.01
C LEU A 12 -1.16 -10.23 -3.62
N SER A 13 -1.67 -9.37 -2.74
CA SER A 13 -2.04 -9.73 -1.37
C SER A 13 -3.47 -10.30 -1.26
N GLY A 14 -4.29 -10.17 -2.31
CA GLY A 14 -5.73 -10.39 -2.26
C GLY A 14 -6.52 -9.21 -1.67
N GLY A 15 -5.84 -8.14 -1.21
CA GLY A 15 -6.46 -6.88 -0.79
C GLY A 15 -6.84 -5.99 -1.96
N ILE A 16 -7.72 -5.01 -1.67
CA ILE A 16 -8.30 -4.12 -2.69
C ILE A 16 -7.26 -3.26 -3.40
N ASP A 17 -6.23 -2.78 -2.68
CA ASP A 17 -5.19 -1.89 -3.23
C ASP A 17 -4.38 -2.61 -4.32
N SER A 18 -3.87 -3.81 -4.02
CA SER A 18 -3.15 -4.62 -5.00
C SER A 18 -4.03 -5.03 -6.18
N ALA A 19 -5.33 -5.28 -5.93
CA ALA A 19 -6.29 -5.62 -6.97
C ALA A 19 -6.53 -4.44 -7.93
N LEU A 20 -6.67 -3.24 -7.39
CA LEU A 20 -6.83 -2.04 -8.19
C LEU A 20 -5.58 -1.75 -9.03
N VAL A 21 -4.39 -1.83 -8.42
CA VAL A 21 -3.12 -1.60 -9.14
C VAL A 21 -2.93 -2.62 -10.27
N ALA A 22 -3.24 -3.90 -10.03
CA ALA A 22 -3.18 -4.93 -11.08
C ALA A 22 -4.13 -4.62 -12.24
N SER A 23 -5.37 -4.22 -11.93
CA SER A 23 -6.38 -3.88 -12.94
C SER A 23 -5.97 -2.68 -13.79
N ILE A 24 -5.43 -1.62 -13.16
CA ILE A 24 -4.90 -0.43 -13.86
C ILE A 24 -3.69 -0.82 -14.72
N ALA A 25 -2.77 -1.63 -14.17
CA ALA A 25 -1.58 -2.07 -14.89
C ALA A 25 -1.94 -2.89 -16.14
N VAL A 26 -2.90 -3.80 -16.05
CA VAL A 26 -3.40 -4.58 -17.19
C VAL A 26 -4.05 -3.69 -18.25
N SER A 27 -4.84 -2.71 -17.82
CA SER A 27 -5.45 -1.74 -18.73
C SER A 27 -4.40 -0.90 -19.48
N ALA A 28 -3.30 -0.56 -18.81
CA ALA A 28 -2.25 0.30 -19.38
C ALA A 28 -1.21 -0.46 -20.24
N LEU A 29 -0.84 -1.67 -19.83
CA LEU A 29 0.29 -2.43 -20.41
C LEU A 29 -0.16 -3.67 -21.19
N GLY A 30 -1.40 -4.12 -21.00
CA GLY A 30 -1.90 -5.41 -21.48
C GLY A 30 -1.51 -6.57 -20.57
N LYS A 31 -2.37 -7.60 -20.54
CA LYS A 31 -2.26 -8.73 -19.61
C LYS A 31 -0.94 -9.52 -19.70
N ASN A 32 -0.34 -9.60 -20.88
CA ASN A 32 0.91 -10.33 -21.11
C ASN A 32 2.17 -9.60 -20.54
N ASN A 33 2.00 -8.37 -20.09
CA ASN A 33 3.07 -7.52 -19.58
C ASN A 33 2.94 -7.24 -18.07
N VAL A 34 2.02 -7.91 -17.38
CA VAL A 34 1.81 -7.75 -15.93
C VAL A 34 1.97 -9.09 -15.24
N TYR A 35 2.78 -9.12 -14.18
CA TYR A 35 3.10 -10.31 -13.41
C TYR A 35 2.64 -10.12 -11.94
N GLY A 36 1.77 -11.00 -11.47
CA GLY A 36 1.27 -10.98 -10.10
C GLY A 36 2.00 -12.01 -9.22
N ILE A 37 2.57 -11.57 -8.10
CA ILE A 37 3.30 -12.45 -7.18
C ILE A 37 2.62 -12.43 -5.82
N SER A 38 2.10 -13.56 -5.35
CA SER A 38 1.71 -13.71 -3.95
C SER A 38 2.86 -14.18 -3.09
N LEU A 39 3.04 -13.53 -1.95
CA LEU A 39 4.17 -13.73 -1.02
C LEU A 39 3.64 -14.07 0.39
N PRO A 40 2.96 -15.22 0.56
CA PRO A 40 2.31 -15.57 1.82
C PRO A 40 3.30 -15.86 2.93
N SER A 41 2.99 -15.33 4.13
CA SER A 41 3.57 -15.74 5.40
C SER A 41 2.64 -16.71 6.13
N LYS A 42 2.97 -17.09 7.35
CA LYS A 42 2.10 -17.92 8.21
C LYS A 42 0.80 -17.21 8.63
N PHE A 43 0.74 -15.89 8.51
CA PHE A 43 -0.42 -15.08 8.87
C PHE A 43 -1.35 -14.81 7.68
N SER A 44 -0.89 -15.10 6.46
CA SER A 44 -1.71 -14.90 5.26
C SER A 44 -2.86 -15.88 5.22
N SER A 45 -4.09 -15.37 5.12
CA SER A 45 -5.29 -16.19 5.09
C SER A 45 -5.43 -16.95 3.77
N SER A 46 -6.06 -18.12 3.82
CA SER A 46 -6.42 -18.87 2.60
C SER A 46 -7.35 -18.06 1.68
N HIS A 47 -8.21 -17.24 2.25
CA HIS A 47 -9.10 -16.36 1.49
C HIS A 47 -8.32 -15.34 0.68
N SER A 48 -7.32 -14.70 1.26
CA SER A 48 -6.47 -13.73 0.55
C SER A 48 -5.70 -14.35 -0.60
N LEU A 49 -5.19 -15.58 -0.43
CA LEU A 49 -4.54 -16.33 -1.52
C LEU A 49 -5.52 -16.68 -2.65
N ASN A 50 -6.72 -17.10 -2.29
CA ASN A 50 -7.76 -17.42 -3.27
C ASN A 50 -8.19 -16.16 -4.04
N ASP A 51 -8.38 -15.04 -3.35
CA ASP A 51 -8.76 -13.77 -3.97
C ASP A 51 -7.66 -13.28 -4.92
N ALA A 52 -6.38 -13.38 -4.53
CA ALA A 52 -5.25 -13.03 -5.40
C ALA A 52 -5.18 -13.91 -6.65
N LYS A 53 -5.38 -15.23 -6.49
CA LYS A 53 -5.42 -16.17 -7.61
C LYS A 53 -6.60 -15.90 -8.54
N GLN A 54 -7.79 -15.68 -7.97
CA GLN A 54 -9.00 -15.36 -8.72
C GLN A 54 -8.83 -14.07 -9.53
N LEU A 55 -8.28 -13.01 -8.91
CA LEU A 55 -7.95 -11.76 -9.59
C LEU A 55 -7.04 -11.99 -10.79
N ALA A 56 -5.94 -12.73 -10.58
CA ALA A 56 -4.99 -13.01 -11.66
C ALA A 56 -5.64 -13.79 -12.81
N THR A 57 -6.51 -14.75 -12.49
CA THR A 57 -7.30 -15.50 -13.48
C THR A 57 -8.25 -14.58 -14.24
N ASN A 58 -8.99 -13.73 -13.55
CA ASN A 58 -9.95 -12.80 -14.16
C ASN A 58 -9.27 -11.79 -15.09
N LEU A 59 -8.08 -11.31 -14.70
CA LEU A 59 -7.27 -10.38 -15.49
C LEU A 59 -6.47 -11.08 -16.60
N GLY A 60 -6.36 -12.41 -16.56
CA GLY A 60 -5.57 -13.21 -17.52
C GLY A 60 -4.07 -12.95 -17.43
N ILE A 61 -3.54 -12.61 -16.26
CA ILE A 61 -2.13 -12.34 -16.02
C ILE A 61 -1.39 -13.57 -15.49
N GLU A 62 -0.08 -13.60 -15.69
CA GLU A 62 0.82 -14.57 -15.04
C GLU A 62 0.78 -14.41 -13.53
N TYR A 63 0.69 -15.54 -12.80
CA TYR A 63 0.58 -15.56 -11.35
C TYR A 63 1.51 -16.61 -10.73
N GLN A 64 2.28 -16.19 -9.73
CA GLN A 64 3.18 -17.08 -8.99
C GLN A 64 2.98 -16.91 -7.47
N VAL A 65 3.16 -17.98 -6.73
CA VAL A 65 3.19 -17.97 -5.26
C VAL A 65 4.59 -18.31 -4.79
N ILE A 66 5.19 -17.40 -3.99
CA ILE A 66 6.50 -17.60 -3.36
C ILE A 66 6.31 -17.52 -1.85
N LYS A 67 6.37 -18.65 -1.15
CA LYS A 67 6.25 -18.71 0.31
C LYS A 67 7.47 -18.07 0.97
N ILE A 68 7.25 -17.15 1.92
CA ILE A 68 8.32 -16.39 2.57
C ILE A 68 8.67 -16.88 3.98
N HIS A 69 8.03 -17.96 4.46
CA HIS A 69 8.15 -18.43 5.83
C HIS A 69 9.60 -18.76 6.24
N SER A 70 10.30 -19.56 5.45
CA SER A 70 11.70 -19.93 5.74
C SER A 70 12.66 -18.74 5.79
N ILE A 71 12.40 -17.72 4.97
CA ILE A 71 13.21 -16.50 4.98
C ILE A 71 12.98 -15.72 6.28
N ILE A 72 11.71 -15.59 6.71
CA ILE A 72 11.35 -14.92 7.96
C ILE A 72 11.96 -15.66 9.16
N GLU A 73 11.91 -16.99 9.17
CA GLU A 73 12.55 -17.81 10.23
C GLU A 73 14.07 -17.63 10.29
N SER A 74 14.71 -17.49 9.12
CA SER A 74 16.15 -17.19 9.05
C SER A 74 16.46 -15.83 9.67
N PHE A 75 15.66 -14.78 9.36
CA PHE A 75 15.78 -13.47 10.00
C PHE A 75 15.59 -13.57 11.52
N ALA A 76 14.52 -14.24 11.97
CA ALA A 76 14.23 -14.40 13.39
C ALA A 76 15.39 -15.10 14.14
N THR A 77 15.94 -16.17 13.58
CA THR A 77 17.07 -16.90 14.14
C THR A 77 18.32 -16.02 14.21
N THR A 78 18.61 -15.29 13.12
CA THR A 78 19.80 -14.43 13.04
C THR A 78 19.72 -13.25 14.02
N LEU A 79 18.54 -12.65 14.19
CA LEU A 79 18.34 -11.46 15.02
C LEU A 79 18.07 -11.78 16.50
N LYS A 80 17.76 -13.04 16.83
CA LYS A 80 17.44 -13.45 18.21
C LYS A 80 18.45 -12.97 19.26
N PRO A 81 19.79 -13.07 19.06
CA PRO A 81 20.76 -12.55 20.02
C PRO A 81 20.67 -11.03 20.17
N SER A 82 20.43 -10.30 19.07
CA SER A 82 20.35 -8.83 19.06
C SER A 82 19.07 -8.31 19.67
N PHE A 83 17.97 -9.05 19.57
CA PHE A 83 16.66 -8.68 20.14
C PHE A 83 16.53 -8.99 21.64
N GLN A 84 17.54 -9.63 22.25
CA GLN A 84 17.67 -9.83 23.70
C GLN A 84 16.39 -10.37 24.37
N ASN A 85 15.71 -11.30 23.70
CA ASN A 85 14.43 -11.88 24.11
C ASN A 85 13.27 -10.87 24.32
N GLN A 86 13.31 -9.72 23.65
CA GLN A 86 12.16 -8.81 23.59
C GLN A 86 10.97 -9.51 22.95
N ASN A 87 9.76 -9.13 23.35
CA ASN A 87 8.55 -9.62 22.73
C ASN A 87 8.47 -9.17 21.26
N SER A 88 7.84 -10.00 20.42
CA SER A 88 7.56 -9.67 19.01
C SER A 88 6.70 -8.41 18.93
N ASP A 89 7.08 -7.50 18.03
CA ASP A 89 6.40 -6.22 17.80
C ASP A 89 6.40 -5.84 16.31
N ILE A 90 6.32 -4.55 16.03
CA ILE A 90 6.34 -4.00 14.67
C ILE A 90 7.64 -4.33 13.90
N ALA A 91 8.73 -4.72 14.57
CA ALA A 91 9.99 -5.08 13.90
C ALA A 91 9.80 -6.34 13.07
N GLU A 92 9.17 -7.39 13.62
CA GLU A 92 8.90 -8.64 12.92
C GLU A 92 7.85 -8.47 11.82
N GLU A 93 6.85 -7.61 12.03
CA GLU A 93 5.89 -7.25 10.97
C GLU A 93 6.62 -6.59 9.80
N ASN A 94 7.48 -5.61 10.07
CA ASN A 94 8.25 -4.90 9.07
C ASN A 94 9.27 -5.81 8.34
N ILE A 95 9.83 -6.82 9.00
CA ILE A 95 10.69 -7.82 8.35
C ILE A 95 9.91 -8.55 7.25
N GLN A 96 8.65 -8.96 7.49
CA GLN A 96 7.83 -9.62 6.48
C GLN A 96 7.61 -8.72 5.26
N SER A 97 7.28 -7.44 5.49
CA SER A 97 7.10 -6.46 4.41
C SER A 97 8.38 -6.28 3.59
N ARG A 98 9.55 -6.18 4.26
CA ARG A 98 10.87 -6.04 3.59
C ARG A 98 11.27 -7.28 2.82
N VAL A 99 11.02 -8.47 3.34
CA VAL A 99 11.26 -9.73 2.62
C VAL A 99 10.45 -9.76 1.32
N ARG A 100 9.16 -9.38 1.36
CA ARG A 100 8.32 -9.25 0.16
C ARG A 100 8.92 -8.26 -0.83
N GLY A 101 9.31 -7.10 -0.34
CA GLY A 101 9.93 -6.07 -1.16
C GLY A 101 11.21 -6.56 -1.85
N ASN A 102 12.11 -7.19 -1.11
CA ASN A 102 13.35 -7.75 -1.66
C ASN A 102 13.10 -8.79 -2.76
N LEU A 103 12.14 -9.70 -2.57
CA LEU A 103 11.82 -10.71 -3.57
C LEU A 103 11.26 -10.10 -4.85
N LEU A 104 10.36 -9.10 -4.73
CA LEU A 104 9.84 -8.39 -5.90
C LEU A 104 10.95 -7.65 -6.66
N MET A 105 11.86 -6.99 -5.95
CA MET A 105 13.00 -6.30 -6.56
C MET A 105 13.99 -7.26 -7.21
N ALA A 106 14.23 -8.44 -6.61
CA ALA A 106 15.08 -9.47 -7.21
C ALA A 106 14.51 -9.99 -8.54
N LEU A 107 13.20 -10.23 -8.59
CA LEU A 107 12.52 -10.61 -9.83
C LEU A 107 12.58 -9.49 -10.88
N ALA A 108 12.32 -8.26 -10.45
CA ALA A 108 12.41 -7.08 -11.32
C ALA A 108 13.79 -6.94 -11.95
N ASN A 109 14.85 -7.05 -11.16
CA ASN A 109 16.22 -6.98 -11.66
C ASN A 109 16.57 -8.14 -12.60
N LYS A 110 16.09 -9.34 -12.28
CA LYS A 110 16.39 -10.53 -13.07
C LYS A 110 15.76 -10.51 -14.46
N PHE A 111 14.56 -9.97 -14.55
CA PHE A 111 13.75 -10.00 -15.78
C PHE A 111 13.59 -8.65 -16.46
N GLY A 112 14.16 -7.58 -15.93
CA GLY A 112 14.01 -6.23 -16.47
C GLY A 112 12.58 -5.68 -16.29
N TRP A 113 11.88 -6.04 -15.22
CA TRP A 113 10.52 -5.59 -14.96
C TRP A 113 10.47 -4.33 -14.07
N LEU A 114 9.38 -3.60 -14.15
CA LEU A 114 9.10 -2.46 -13.30
C LEU A 114 8.28 -2.91 -12.09
N VAL A 115 8.75 -2.67 -10.87
CA VAL A 115 7.94 -2.94 -9.66
C VAL A 115 6.92 -1.82 -9.47
N LEU A 116 5.65 -2.20 -9.29
CA LEU A 116 4.56 -1.29 -8.95
C LEU A 116 4.24 -1.39 -7.46
N SER A 117 4.31 -0.27 -6.76
CA SER A 117 3.87 -0.15 -5.37
C SER A 117 2.35 0.01 -5.30
N THR A 118 1.76 -0.57 -4.26
CA THR A 118 0.30 -0.63 -4.07
C THR A 118 -0.21 0.24 -2.91
N GLY A 119 0.66 1.03 -2.28
CA GLY A 119 0.27 1.94 -1.20
C GLY A 119 -0.63 3.07 -1.70
N ASN A 120 -1.67 3.39 -0.95
CA ASN A 120 -2.61 4.48 -1.23
C ASN A 120 -2.26 5.75 -0.43
N LYS A 121 -2.94 6.87 -0.76
CA LYS A 121 -2.72 8.18 -0.16
C LYS A 121 -2.96 8.20 1.35
N THR A 122 -4.02 7.53 1.81
CA THR A 122 -4.35 7.51 3.25
C THR A 122 -3.27 6.78 4.05
N GLU A 123 -2.81 5.63 3.59
CA GLU A 123 -1.71 4.88 4.22
C GLU A 123 -0.41 5.70 4.25
N LEU A 124 -0.05 6.35 3.15
CA LEU A 124 1.11 7.24 3.08
C LEU A 124 1.00 8.47 3.97
N ALA A 125 -0.20 9.03 4.12
CA ALA A 125 -0.46 10.15 5.01
C ALA A 125 -0.19 9.76 6.47
N LEU A 126 -0.75 8.63 6.89
CA LEU A 126 -0.64 8.13 8.26
C LEU A 126 0.72 7.52 8.58
N GLY A 127 1.53 7.21 7.54
CA GLY A 127 2.76 6.44 7.68
C GLY A 127 2.51 4.95 7.98
N TYR A 128 1.31 4.47 7.70
CA TYR A 128 0.95 3.05 7.79
C TYR A 128 1.52 2.30 6.59
N CYS A 129 2.83 2.27 6.54
CA CYS A 129 3.63 1.71 5.47
C CYS A 129 5.06 1.43 5.99
N THR A 130 5.74 0.49 5.37
CA THR A 130 7.08 0.04 5.76
C THR A 130 8.12 0.52 4.78
N LEU A 131 9.08 1.32 5.27
CA LEU A 131 10.27 1.68 4.49
C LEU A 131 11.00 0.43 3.99
N TYR A 132 11.33 0.43 2.69
CA TYR A 132 12.01 -0.69 2.02
C TYR A 132 11.20 -1.99 2.00
N GLY A 133 9.91 -1.94 2.37
CA GLY A 133 8.96 -3.04 2.32
C GLY A 133 7.90 -2.80 1.24
N ASP A 134 6.67 -2.49 1.66
CA ASP A 134 5.55 -2.17 0.76
C ASP A 134 5.71 -0.84 -0.01
N MET A 135 6.62 0.02 0.46
CA MET A 135 6.97 1.28 -0.20
C MET A 135 8.00 1.13 -1.31
N ILE A 136 8.45 -0.09 -1.64
CA ILE A 136 9.41 -0.29 -2.74
C ILE A 136 8.71 -0.17 -4.10
N GLY A 137 9.51 0.13 -5.11
CA GLY A 137 9.04 0.11 -6.50
C GLY A 137 9.58 1.27 -7.30
N ALA A 138 9.19 1.31 -8.56
CA ALA A 138 9.55 2.37 -9.48
C ALA A 138 8.39 3.35 -9.74
N LEU A 139 7.16 2.93 -9.41
CA LEU A 139 5.95 3.75 -9.54
C LEU A 139 4.92 3.36 -8.48
N SER A 140 4.40 4.35 -7.77
CA SER A 140 3.26 4.22 -6.86
C SER A 140 1.97 4.61 -7.60
N VAL A 141 1.25 3.60 -8.09
CA VAL A 141 0.15 3.81 -9.04
C VAL A 141 -1.03 4.55 -8.42
N ILE A 142 -1.37 4.21 -7.16
CA ILE A 142 -2.54 4.72 -6.43
C ILE A 142 -2.18 5.60 -5.22
N ALA A 143 -0.94 6.06 -5.14
CA ALA A 143 -0.45 6.86 -4.01
C ALA A 143 -1.15 8.22 -3.83
N ASP A 144 -1.89 8.66 -4.83
CA ASP A 144 -2.70 9.89 -4.81
C ASP A 144 -4.21 9.63 -4.71
N LEU A 145 -4.63 8.36 -4.55
CA LEU A 145 -6.01 7.98 -4.26
C LEU A 145 -6.18 7.75 -2.75
N SER A 146 -7.20 8.37 -2.16
CA SER A 146 -7.62 8.03 -0.80
C SER A 146 -8.17 6.59 -0.75
N LYS A 147 -8.24 5.99 0.44
CA LYS A 147 -8.81 4.63 0.57
C LYS A 147 -10.26 4.55 0.05
N ASN A 148 -11.03 5.61 0.25
CA ASN A 148 -12.41 5.69 -0.27
C ASN A 148 -12.41 5.74 -1.80
N ASP A 149 -11.49 6.46 -2.42
CA ASP A 149 -11.34 6.49 -3.87
C ASP A 149 -10.90 5.15 -4.44
N VAL A 150 -10.01 4.43 -3.74
CA VAL A 150 -9.62 3.06 -4.11
C VAL A 150 -10.86 2.16 -4.22
N TYR A 151 -11.76 2.20 -3.24
CA TYR A 151 -13.01 1.46 -3.30
C TYR A 151 -13.94 1.95 -4.41
N ALA A 152 -14.08 3.26 -4.59
CA ALA A 152 -14.93 3.84 -5.62
C ALA A 152 -14.47 3.45 -7.02
N VAL A 153 -13.18 3.60 -7.31
CA VAL A 153 -12.59 3.23 -8.62
C VAL A 153 -12.67 1.72 -8.85
N SER A 154 -12.43 0.90 -7.81
CA SER A 154 -12.55 -0.56 -7.93
C SER A 154 -13.98 -1.02 -8.26
N LYS A 155 -14.98 -0.41 -7.63
CA LYS A 155 -16.41 -0.64 -7.95
C LYS A 155 -16.74 -0.21 -9.37
N TRP A 156 -16.20 0.94 -9.79
CA TRP A 156 -16.37 1.44 -11.16
C TRP A 156 -15.77 0.47 -12.19
N ILE A 157 -14.53 -0.01 -11.95
CA ILE A 157 -13.87 -1.00 -12.81
C ILE A 157 -14.73 -2.26 -12.92
N ASN A 158 -15.22 -2.80 -11.79
CA ASN A 158 -16.05 -4.01 -11.81
C ASN A 158 -17.34 -3.83 -12.62
N LYS A 159 -17.95 -2.66 -12.52
CA LYS A 159 -19.16 -2.35 -13.32
C LYS A 159 -18.89 -2.35 -14.83
N HIS A 160 -17.68 -1.96 -15.26
CA HIS A 160 -17.34 -1.79 -16.68
C HIS A 160 -16.49 -2.93 -17.25
N ASN A 161 -15.81 -3.74 -16.41
CA ASN A 161 -14.89 -4.81 -16.81
C ASN A 161 -15.30 -6.19 -16.22
N GLN A 162 -16.55 -6.58 -16.36
CA GLN A 162 -17.06 -7.93 -16.05
C GLN A 162 -16.67 -8.45 -14.64
N ASN A 163 -16.68 -7.59 -13.61
CA ASN A 163 -16.34 -7.96 -12.23
C ASN A 163 -14.95 -8.63 -12.10
N CYS A 164 -13.93 -8.03 -12.73
CA CYS A 164 -12.58 -8.59 -12.69
C CYS A 164 -11.96 -8.63 -11.29
N ILE A 165 -12.29 -7.67 -10.39
CA ILE A 165 -11.85 -7.67 -8.99
C ILE A 165 -12.78 -8.56 -8.17
N PRO A 166 -12.27 -9.58 -7.44
CA PRO A 166 -13.10 -10.45 -6.61
C PRO A 166 -13.93 -9.69 -5.59
N ILE A 167 -15.17 -10.09 -5.39
CA ILE A 167 -16.10 -9.42 -4.48
C ILE A 167 -15.57 -9.41 -3.03
N ASN A 168 -14.89 -10.48 -2.61
CA ASN A 168 -14.29 -10.55 -1.28
C ASN A 168 -13.22 -9.47 -1.06
N SER A 169 -12.42 -9.11 -2.07
CA SER A 169 -11.46 -8.00 -1.99
C SER A 169 -12.14 -6.65 -1.74
N LEU A 170 -13.40 -6.49 -2.16
CA LEU A 170 -14.21 -5.28 -1.95
C LEU A 170 -14.91 -5.28 -0.59
N LEU A 171 -15.25 -6.44 -0.02
CA LEU A 171 -16.10 -6.54 1.16
C LEU A 171 -15.33 -6.83 2.44
N LYS A 172 -14.17 -7.49 2.37
CA LYS A 172 -13.39 -7.82 3.55
C LYS A 172 -12.80 -6.56 4.19
N PRO A 173 -12.70 -6.53 5.53
CA PRO A 173 -12.00 -5.44 6.23
C PRO A 173 -10.56 -5.31 5.74
N PRO A 174 -10.05 -4.07 5.58
CA PRO A 174 -8.65 -3.84 5.24
C PRO A 174 -7.70 -4.42 6.30
N SER A 175 -6.65 -5.09 5.86
CA SER A 175 -5.65 -5.68 6.74
C SER A 175 -4.33 -5.89 5.99
N ALA A 176 -3.22 -5.65 6.67
CA ALA A 176 -1.88 -5.97 6.18
C ALA A 176 -1.52 -7.46 6.34
N GLU A 177 -2.28 -8.25 7.12
CA GLU A 177 -2.04 -9.68 7.44
C GLU A 177 -0.61 -9.98 7.89
N LEU A 178 -0.04 -9.12 8.73
CA LEU A 178 1.32 -9.26 9.28
C LEU A 178 1.33 -9.88 10.68
N ALA A 179 0.18 -9.89 11.36
CA ALA A 179 -0.07 -10.47 12.67
C ALA A 179 -1.39 -11.27 12.70
N PRO A 180 -1.60 -12.14 13.72
CA PRO A 180 -2.84 -12.88 13.86
C PRO A 180 -4.06 -11.95 13.97
N ASN A 181 -5.11 -12.21 13.19
CA ASN A 181 -6.38 -11.47 13.22
C ASN A 181 -6.23 -9.94 13.08
N GLN A 182 -5.18 -9.50 12.41
CA GLN A 182 -4.91 -8.08 12.20
C GLN A 182 -5.99 -7.45 11.31
N VAL A 183 -6.47 -6.29 11.73
CA VAL A 183 -7.31 -5.37 10.94
C VAL A 183 -6.66 -4.00 11.04
N ASP A 184 -6.76 -3.19 9.99
CA ASP A 184 -6.22 -1.84 10.03
C ASP A 184 -6.90 -1.03 11.14
N PRO A 185 -6.13 -0.29 11.97
CA PRO A 185 -6.65 0.39 13.16
C PRO A 185 -7.37 1.71 12.84
N PHE A 186 -7.94 1.83 11.64
CA PHE A 186 -8.51 3.08 11.14
C PHE A 186 -9.92 2.90 10.61
N ASP A 187 -10.80 3.84 10.96
CA ASP A 187 -12.05 4.02 10.21
C ASP A 187 -11.79 4.88 8.97
N TYR A 188 -11.60 4.21 7.84
CA TYR A 188 -11.32 4.89 6.59
C TYR A 188 -12.45 5.77 6.09
N SER A 189 -13.69 5.55 6.53
CA SER A 189 -14.83 6.40 6.17
C SER A 189 -14.70 7.81 6.76
N ILE A 190 -14.02 7.93 7.90
CA ILE A 190 -13.76 9.19 8.59
C ILE A 190 -12.37 9.74 8.19
N ILE A 191 -11.36 8.88 8.20
CA ILE A 191 -9.96 9.32 8.04
C ILE A 191 -9.63 9.71 6.61
N SER A 192 -10.18 9.02 5.60
CA SER A 192 -9.88 9.38 4.20
C SER A 192 -10.37 10.79 3.84
N PRO A 193 -11.61 11.20 4.14
CA PRO A 193 -12.04 12.59 3.92
C PRO A 193 -11.21 13.60 4.71
N LEU A 194 -10.87 13.30 5.98
CA LEU A 194 -10.06 14.20 6.80
C LEU A 194 -8.65 14.40 6.20
N VAL A 195 -8.02 13.34 5.71
CA VAL A 195 -6.73 13.42 5.02
C VAL A 195 -6.84 14.29 3.76
N ASP A 196 -7.88 14.12 2.95
CA ASP A 196 -8.09 14.93 1.76
C ASP A 196 -8.35 16.40 2.10
N ASP A 197 -9.12 16.68 3.13
CA ASP A 197 -9.38 18.06 3.60
C ASP A 197 -8.08 18.73 4.10
N ILE A 198 -7.23 18.01 4.81
CA ILE A 198 -5.93 18.53 5.27
C ILE A 198 -4.96 18.71 4.11
N ILE A 199 -4.87 17.74 3.18
CA ILE A 199 -3.83 17.72 2.15
C ILE A 199 -4.21 18.55 0.94
N GLU A 200 -5.39 18.31 0.38
CA GLU A 200 -5.82 18.95 -0.85
C GLU A 200 -6.44 20.32 -0.62
N LYS A 201 -7.42 20.37 0.29
CA LYS A 201 -8.18 21.58 0.55
C LYS A 201 -7.49 22.51 1.53
N GLN A 202 -6.48 22.01 2.27
CA GLN A 202 -5.69 22.79 3.25
C GLN A 202 -6.59 23.51 4.28
N LYS A 203 -7.65 22.85 4.74
CA LYS A 203 -8.58 23.43 5.71
C LYS A 203 -7.88 23.69 7.05
N PRO A 204 -8.07 24.86 7.67
CA PRO A 204 -7.62 25.13 9.04
C PRO A 204 -8.28 24.18 10.05
N PHE A 205 -7.61 23.94 11.19
CA PHE A 205 -8.17 23.09 12.26
C PHE A 205 -9.54 23.53 12.74
N SER A 206 -9.75 24.83 12.92
CA SER A 206 -11.03 25.39 13.33
C SER A 206 -12.17 25.05 12.38
N VAL A 207 -11.90 25.00 11.08
CA VAL A 207 -12.88 24.62 10.07
C VAL A 207 -13.21 23.14 10.17
N LEU A 208 -12.19 22.27 10.30
CA LEU A 208 -12.39 20.83 10.43
C LEU A 208 -13.21 20.47 11.69
N ILE A 209 -12.92 21.13 12.82
CA ILE A 209 -13.66 20.93 14.08
C ILE A 209 -15.11 21.41 13.91
N ASN A 210 -15.34 22.55 13.27
CA ASN A 210 -16.70 23.07 13.01
C ASN A 210 -17.50 22.19 12.04
N GLU A 211 -16.83 21.45 11.14
CA GLU A 211 -17.44 20.45 10.26
C GLU A 211 -17.76 19.13 10.96
N GLY A 212 -17.43 19.00 12.25
CA GLY A 212 -17.82 17.87 13.10
C GLY A 212 -16.71 16.82 13.34
N PHE A 213 -15.47 17.07 12.88
CA PHE A 213 -14.35 16.19 13.25
C PHE A 213 -13.93 16.45 14.70
N GLU A 214 -13.66 15.37 15.45
CA GLU A 214 -13.14 15.46 16.81
C GLU A 214 -11.75 16.12 16.83
N GLU A 215 -11.53 17.10 17.70
CA GLU A 215 -10.27 17.85 17.78
C GLU A 215 -9.05 16.95 18.00
N SER A 216 -9.16 15.97 18.88
CA SER A 216 -8.08 15.02 19.17
C SER A 216 -7.69 14.23 17.92
N LEU A 217 -8.67 13.80 17.12
CA LEU A 217 -8.46 13.09 15.87
C LEU A 217 -7.76 13.99 14.84
N VAL A 218 -8.23 15.23 14.66
CA VAL A 218 -7.62 16.19 13.73
C VAL A 218 -6.15 16.42 14.08
N ARG A 219 -5.84 16.63 15.37
CA ARG A 219 -4.47 16.82 15.85
C ARG A 219 -3.59 15.58 15.64
N ASP A 220 -4.11 14.39 15.92
CA ASP A 220 -3.38 13.13 15.74
C ASP A 220 -3.05 12.88 14.26
N ILE A 221 -4.03 13.03 13.37
CA ILE A 221 -3.83 12.84 11.93
C ILE A 221 -2.83 13.86 11.38
N TYR A 222 -2.95 15.13 11.75
CA TYR A 222 -1.98 16.15 11.34
C TYR A 222 -0.56 15.84 11.83
N LYS A 223 -0.43 15.40 13.09
CA LYS A 223 0.85 14.96 13.66
C LYS A 223 1.43 13.79 12.89
N LYS A 224 0.62 12.76 12.59
CA LYS A 224 1.05 11.60 11.79
C LYS A 224 1.52 12.02 10.41
N ILE A 225 0.78 12.90 9.72
CA ILE A 225 1.19 13.45 8.42
C ILE A 225 2.56 14.13 8.51
N LYS A 226 2.81 14.95 9.52
CA LYS A 226 4.11 15.63 9.71
C LYS A 226 5.24 14.65 9.99
N LEU A 227 5.05 13.76 10.97
CA LEU A 227 6.08 12.82 11.42
C LEU A 227 6.50 11.82 10.35
N ASN A 228 5.61 11.48 9.42
CA ASN A 228 5.87 10.48 8.38
C ASN A 228 6.38 11.07 7.05
N GLU A 229 6.71 12.37 7.00
CA GLU A 229 7.29 12.97 5.79
C GLU A 229 8.58 12.28 5.35
N TYR A 230 9.42 11.83 6.29
CA TYR A 230 10.66 11.12 5.97
C TYR A 230 10.43 9.81 5.21
N LYS A 231 9.30 9.11 5.48
CA LYS A 231 8.90 7.93 4.71
C LYS A 231 8.52 8.33 3.29
N ARG A 232 7.63 9.31 3.15
CA ARG A 232 7.16 9.79 1.83
C ARG A 232 8.29 10.33 0.95
N LYS A 233 9.34 10.89 1.53
CA LYS A 233 10.55 11.31 0.79
C LYS A 233 11.30 10.16 0.11
N GLN A 234 11.06 8.94 0.57
CA GLN A 234 11.68 7.72 0.04
C GLN A 234 10.68 6.83 -0.72
N ALA A 235 9.45 7.29 -0.88
CA ALA A 235 8.44 6.61 -1.68
C ALA A 235 8.74 6.74 -3.19
N PRO A 236 8.34 5.75 -4.00
CA PRO A 236 8.41 5.86 -5.45
C PRO A 236 7.60 7.05 -5.97
N PRO A 237 7.93 7.57 -7.16
CA PRO A 237 7.10 8.58 -7.81
C PRO A 237 5.65 8.14 -7.92
N SER A 238 4.72 9.06 -7.63
CA SER A 238 3.28 8.82 -7.72
C SER A 238 2.68 9.37 -9.03
N LEU A 239 1.62 8.74 -9.49
CA LEU A 239 0.73 9.34 -10.48
C LEU A 239 -0.13 10.39 -9.77
N ARG A 240 -0.09 11.62 -10.25
CA ARG A 240 -0.92 12.69 -9.70
C ARG A 240 -2.28 12.70 -10.40
N VAL A 241 -3.33 12.50 -9.64
CA VAL A 241 -4.73 12.50 -10.10
C VAL A 241 -5.60 13.51 -9.34
N SER A 242 -5.12 13.96 -8.17
CA SER A 242 -5.77 14.98 -7.35
C SER A 242 -5.18 16.38 -7.59
N SER A 243 -5.79 17.38 -7.00
CA SER A 243 -5.31 18.78 -7.08
C SER A 243 -3.95 18.94 -6.39
N LYS A 244 -3.66 18.14 -5.34
CA LYS A 244 -2.44 18.20 -4.56
C LYS A 244 -2.01 16.82 -4.04
N ALA A 245 -1.06 16.20 -4.74
CA ALA A 245 -0.44 14.93 -4.36
C ALA A 245 0.71 15.13 -3.37
N PHE A 246 1.08 14.08 -2.63
CA PHE A 246 2.36 14.02 -1.93
C PHE A 246 3.54 14.07 -2.92
N GLY A 247 4.70 14.55 -2.46
CA GLY A 247 5.89 14.69 -3.29
C GLY A 247 5.92 16.01 -4.05
N ILE A 248 5.60 16.04 -5.33
CA ILE A 248 5.68 17.26 -6.15
C ILE A 248 4.63 18.30 -5.70
N GLY A 249 3.43 17.85 -5.30
CA GLY A 249 2.33 18.74 -4.90
C GLY A 249 2.44 19.29 -3.48
N ARG A 250 3.05 18.54 -2.56
CA ARG A 250 3.21 18.93 -1.15
C ARG A 250 4.51 18.37 -0.58
N ARG A 251 5.32 19.25 -0.03
CA ARG A 251 6.55 18.91 0.69
C ARG A 251 6.52 19.56 2.06
N LEU A 252 6.78 18.79 3.10
CA LEU A 252 6.98 19.29 4.46
C LEU A 252 8.47 19.19 4.82
N PRO A 253 9.00 20.14 5.62
CA PRO A 253 10.34 19.99 6.18
C PRO A 253 10.38 18.76 7.10
N ILE A 254 11.43 17.94 7.00
CA ILE A 254 11.62 16.79 7.89
C ILE A 254 12.06 17.27 9.28
N VAL A 255 12.98 18.24 9.30
CA VAL A 255 13.51 18.83 10.54
C VAL A 255 12.74 20.12 10.83
N ASN A 256 11.58 20.01 11.43
CA ASN A 256 10.75 21.15 11.82
C ASN A 256 9.87 20.78 13.01
N ASN A 257 10.00 21.53 14.10
CA ASN A 257 9.24 21.32 15.34
C ASN A 257 8.08 22.32 15.48
N PHE A 258 7.72 23.04 14.43
CA PHE A 258 6.57 23.94 14.43
C PHE A 258 5.28 23.14 14.54
N ASN A 259 4.50 23.44 15.57
CA ASN A 259 3.27 22.73 15.88
C ASN A 259 2.02 23.59 15.57
N GLY A 260 2.04 24.32 14.46
CA GLY A 260 0.90 24.98 13.85
C GLY A 260 -0.02 25.75 14.77
#